data_4c1749d551519847b3344606b9a3751a
#
_entry.id   4c1749d551519847b3344606b9a3751a
#
_cell.length_a   1.000
_cell.length_b   1.000
_cell.length_c   1.000
_cell.angle_alpha   90.00
_cell.angle_beta   90.00
_cell.angle_gamma   90.00
#
_symmetry.space_group_name_H-M   'P 1'
#
loop_
_entity.id
_entity.type
_entity.pdbx_description
1 polymer ?
#
loop_
_entity_poly.entity_id
_entity_poly.type
_entity_poly.pdbx_seq_one_letter_code
_entity_poly.pdbx_strand_id
1 'polypeptide(L)'
;MEKSAVFNNKLLPYALLVPQLIITFVFFYWPASQAVWQSFLREDAFGLSSEFIGLENYQALFAAPEYYKAMLTTLVFSTLVAVLSLSIALLFATQADKNLKAAPVYKTFMIWPYAVAPAVAGVLWFFMFHPSLGTLARPLRFMGFDWNPLLNGDHAMTLVVMAAVWKQISYNFLFFLAGLQSIPRSVIEAGAIDGAGPMRRFWTIVFPLLSPTTFFLLVVNIVYVFFDTFGIIDAVTGGGPAGATTTMVYKVYADGRLGGDLGGSAAQSVVLMVIVIALTAIQFRYVERRVQY
;
A
#
# COMPACT_ATOMS: atom_id res chain seq x y z
N MET A 1 -8.60 40.31 2.40
CA MET A 1 -7.29 40.56 1.75
C MET A 1 -6.26 39.74 2.50
N GLU A 2 -5.94 38.56 1.99
CA GLU A 2 -4.81 37.77 2.51
C GLU A 2 -3.52 38.48 2.19
N LYS A 3 -2.77 38.85 3.21
CA LYS A 3 -1.39 39.35 3.04
C LYS A 3 -0.55 38.18 2.56
N SER A 4 -0.27 38.12 1.26
CA SER A 4 0.76 37.19 0.76
C SER A 4 2.06 37.49 1.51
N ALA A 5 2.63 36.50 2.18
CA ALA A 5 3.92 36.60 2.82
C ALA A 5 5.00 36.78 1.73
N VAL A 6 5.32 38.02 1.38
CA VAL A 6 6.37 38.32 0.43
C VAL A 6 7.69 38.36 1.20
N PHE A 7 8.56 37.39 0.97
CA PHE A 7 9.91 37.40 1.52
C PHE A 7 10.69 38.52 0.83
N ASN A 8 11.10 39.56 1.56
CA ASN A 8 11.91 40.66 1.05
C ASN A 8 13.33 40.22 0.64
N ASN A 9 13.79 39.09 1.15
CA ASN A 9 15.10 38.52 0.83
C ASN A 9 14.92 37.33 -0.12
N LYS A 10 15.47 37.45 -1.35
CA LYS A 10 15.37 36.41 -2.37
C LYS A 10 16.10 35.11 -2.01
N LEU A 11 17.11 35.17 -1.14
CA LEU A 11 17.90 33.99 -0.73
C LEU A 11 17.23 33.21 0.44
N LEU A 12 16.42 33.86 1.25
CA LEU A 12 15.82 33.23 2.44
C LEU A 12 14.95 32.00 2.11
N PRO A 13 14.08 32.01 1.09
CA PRO A 13 13.29 30.82 0.73
C PRO A 13 14.18 29.63 0.34
N TYR A 14 15.24 29.88 -0.42
CA TYR A 14 16.19 28.82 -0.81
C TYR A 14 16.95 28.28 0.40
N ALA A 15 17.43 29.16 1.29
CA ALA A 15 18.11 28.74 2.51
C ALA A 15 17.23 27.88 3.42
N LEU A 16 15.92 28.15 3.48
CA LEU A 16 14.95 27.33 4.23
C LEU A 16 14.66 25.97 3.56
N LEU A 17 14.76 25.89 2.23
CA LEU A 17 14.56 24.64 1.49
C LEU A 17 15.81 23.74 1.48
N VAL A 18 17.02 24.32 1.56
CA VAL A 18 18.30 23.59 1.45
C VAL A 18 18.38 22.38 2.40
N PRO A 19 18.07 22.46 3.71
CA PRO A 19 18.16 21.32 4.60
C PRO A 19 17.29 20.14 4.14
N GLN A 20 16.05 20.42 3.73
CA GLN A 20 15.13 19.41 3.21
C GLN A 20 15.63 18.79 1.89
N LEU A 21 16.15 19.64 0.98
CA LEU A 21 16.68 19.15 -0.30
C LEU A 21 17.92 18.28 -0.10
N ILE A 22 18.82 18.65 0.83
CA ILE A 22 19.99 17.82 1.17
C ILE A 22 19.56 16.46 1.70
N ILE A 23 18.63 16.42 2.67
CA ILE A 23 18.12 15.17 3.23
C ILE A 23 17.50 14.32 2.11
N THR A 24 16.65 14.91 1.28
CA THR A 24 16.01 14.20 0.17
C THR A 24 17.04 13.66 -0.82
N PHE A 25 18.06 14.47 -1.17
CA PHE A 25 19.09 14.03 -2.10
C PHE A 25 19.92 12.89 -1.52
N VAL A 26 20.42 13.02 -0.29
CA VAL A 26 21.33 12.05 0.34
C VAL A 26 20.63 10.74 0.68
N PHE A 27 19.38 10.78 1.13
CA PHE A 27 18.70 9.57 1.63
C PHE A 27 17.74 8.94 0.62
N PHE A 28 17.37 9.64 -0.45
CA PHE A 28 16.47 9.10 -1.48
C PHE A 28 17.12 9.02 -2.86
N TYR A 29 17.59 10.14 -3.40
CA TYR A 29 18.13 10.14 -4.76
C TYR A 29 19.48 9.42 -4.86
N TRP A 30 20.35 9.57 -3.88
CA TRP A 30 21.65 8.92 -3.89
C TRP A 30 21.54 7.39 -3.82
N PRO A 31 20.82 6.76 -2.87
CA PRO A 31 20.61 5.31 -2.86
C PRO A 31 19.89 4.79 -4.11
N ALA A 32 18.90 5.53 -4.63
CA ALA A 32 18.20 5.15 -5.86
C ALA A 32 19.15 5.12 -7.07
N SER A 33 20.04 6.13 -7.19
CA SER A 33 21.04 6.15 -8.25
C SER A 33 22.08 5.03 -8.12
N GLN A 34 22.45 4.68 -6.88
CA GLN A 34 23.31 3.52 -6.62
C GLN A 34 22.63 2.21 -7.04
N ALA A 35 21.34 2.01 -6.71
CA ALA A 35 20.61 0.84 -7.13
C ALA A 35 20.55 0.73 -8.68
N VAL A 36 20.35 1.86 -9.38
CA VAL A 36 20.41 1.89 -10.85
C VAL A 36 21.80 1.49 -11.35
N TRP A 37 22.87 1.99 -10.74
CA TRP A 37 24.24 1.62 -11.13
C TRP A 37 24.53 0.14 -10.85
N GLN A 38 24.20 -0.35 -9.65
CA GLN A 38 24.38 -1.76 -9.26
C GLN A 38 23.63 -2.73 -10.15
N SER A 39 22.48 -2.33 -10.71
CA SER A 39 21.70 -3.17 -11.63
C SER A 39 22.46 -3.58 -12.90
N PHE A 40 23.54 -2.88 -13.26
CA PHE A 40 24.41 -3.19 -14.38
C PHE A 40 25.67 -3.95 -13.97
N LEU A 41 25.83 -4.23 -12.68
CA LEU A 41 26.98 -4.92 -12.14
C LEU A 41 26.64 -6.36 -11.74
N ARG A 42 27.60 -7.25 -11.89
CA ARG A 42 27.64 -8.51 -11.15
C ARG A 42 28.55 -8.29 -9.93
N GLU A 43 27.95 -8.35 -8.77
CA GLU A 43 28.68 -8.22 -7.51
C GLU A 43 28.87 -9.59 -6.88
N ASP A 44 30.05 -9.85 -6.30
CA ASP A 44 30.27 -10.99 -5.44
C ASP A 44 29.39 -10.87 -4.17
N ALA A 45 28.88 -12.00 -3.68
CA ALA A 45 28.02 -12.07 -2.50
C ALA A 45 28.62 -11.43 -1.24
N PHE A 46 29.94 -11.31 -1.18
CA PHE A 46 30.67 -10.63 -0.11
C PHE A 46 31.00 -9.17 -0.41
N GLY A 47 30.66 -8.66 -1.61
CA GLY A 47 30.95 -7.28 -2.04
C GLY A 47 32.44 -7.00 -2.28
N LEU A 48 33.27 -8.04 -2.46
CA LEU A 48 34.72 -7.90 -2.64
C LEU A 48 35.11 -7.60 -4.09
N SER A 49 34.26 -7.90 -5.05
CA SER A 49 34.48 -7.64 -6.47
C SER A 49 33.19 -7.25 -7.18
N SER A 50 33.30 -6.37 -8.15
CA SER A 50 32.20 -5.98 -9.03
C SER A 50 32.67 -5.96 -10.48
N GLU A 51 31.89 -6.54 -11.37
CA GLU A 51 32.13 -6.57 -12.82
C GLU A 51 30.98 -5.91 -13.55
N PHE A 52 31.27 -5.04 -14.51
CA PHE A 52 30.23 -4.43 -15.36
C PHE A 52 29.78 -5.40 -16.42
N ILE A 53 28.53 -5.86 -16.32
CA ILE A 53 27.91 -6.85 -17.21
C ILE A 53 26.79 -6.27 -18.09
N GLY A 54 26.57 -4.94 -18.06
CA GLY A 54 25.54 -4.29 -18.85
C GLY A 54 24.13 -4.76 -18.51
N LEU A 55 23.39 -5.31 -19.47
CA LEU A 55 21.98 -5.70 -19.29
C LEU A 55 21.76 -7.17 -18.92
N GLU A 56 22.81 -7.92 -18.58
CA GLU A 56 22.70 -9.37 -18.31
C GLU A 56 21.73 -9.65 -17.12
N ASN A 57 21.76 -8.84 -16.05
CA ASN A 57 20.84 -8.98 -14.93
C ASN A 57 19.37 -8.87 -15.38
N TYR A 58 19.07 -7.94 -16.28
CA TYR A 58 17.71 -7.77 -16.82
C TYR A 58 17.32 -8.94 -17.74
N GLN A 59 18.26 -9.45 -18.54
CA GLN A 59 17.99 -10.62 -19.39
C GLN A 59 17.70 -11.85 -18.55
N ALA A 60 18.50 -12.10 -17.51
CA ALA A 60 18.27 -13.19 -16.57
C ALA A 60 16.93 -13.04 -15.83
N LEU A 61 16.63 -11.82 -15.37
CA LEU A 61 15.39 -11.51 -14.69
C LEU A 61 14.15 -11.81 -15.54
N PHE A 62 14.14 -11.33 -16.78
CA PHE A 62 13.00 -11.56 -17.70
C PHE A 62 12.97 -12.97 -18.30
N ALA A 63 14.02 -13.76 -18.17
CA ALA A 63 14.02 -15.18 -18.51
C ALA A 63 13.50 -16.07 -17.37
N ALA A 64 13.43 -15.56 -16.13
CA ALA A 64 13.06 -16.33 -14.94
C ALA A 64 11.53 -16.45 -14.77
N PRO A 65 10.92 -17.64 -14.82
CA PRO A 65 9.48 -17.84 -14.61
C PRO A 65 9.00 -17.37 -13.24
N GLU A 66 9.84 -17.49 -12.22
CA GLU A 66 9.55 -17.09 -10.84
C GLU A 66 9.31 -15.59 -10.70
N TYR A 67 9.94 -14.79 -11.57
CA TYR A 67 9.73 -13.34 -11.58
C TYR A 67 8.32 -12.97 -12.05
N TYR A 68 7.83 -13.62 -13.11
CA TYR A 68 6.46 -13.43 -13.59
C TYR A 68 5.42 -13.89 -12.56
N LYS A 69 5.73 -14.98 -11.84
CA LYS A 69 4.88 -15.42 -10.72
C LYS A 69 4.83 -14.36 -9.62
N ALA A 70 5.96 -13.76 -9.25
CA ALA A 70 6.00 -12.67 -8.27
C ALA A 70 5.25 -11.43 -8.75
N MET A 71 5.33 -11.08 -10.03
CA MET A 71 4.54 -9.99 -10.64
C MET A 71 3.03 -10.26 -10.53
N LEU A 72 2.59 -11.47 -10.90
CA LEU A 72 1.17 -11.86 -10.79
C LEU A 72 0.71 -11.86 -9.33
N THR A 73 1.49 -12.43 -8.42
CA THR A 73 1.23 -12.41 -6.98
C THR A 73 1.07 -10.98 -6.47
N THR A 74 1.96 -10.07 -6.88
CA THR A 74 1.87 -8.65 -6.53
C THR A 74 0.60 -8.01 -7.08
N LEU A 75 0.25 -8.28 -8.32
CA LEU A 75 -0.97 -7.73 -8.94
C LEU A 75 -2.24 -8.19 -8.22
N VAL A 76 -2.36 -9.50 -7.95
CA VAL A 76 -3.50 -10.07 -7.23
C VAL A 76 -3.59 -9.51 -5.82
N PHE A 77 -2.48 -9.55 -5.08
CA PHE A 77 -2.39 -9.01 -3.72
C PHE A 77 -2.76 -7.53 -3.67
N SER A 78 -2.15 -6.71 -4.56
CA SER A 78 -2.40 -5.26 -4.62
C SER A 78 -3.86 -4.94 -4.89
N THR A 79 -4.45 -5.64 -5.86
CA THR A 79 -5.85 -5.43 -6.23
C THR A 79 -6.78 -5.79 -5.07
N LEU A 80 -6.57 -6.95 -4.44
CA LEU A 80 -7.38 -7.38 -3.31
C LEU A 80 -7.27 -6.40 -2.13
N VAL A 81 -6.04 -6.02 -1.75
CA VAL A 81 -5.83 -5.11 -0.61
C VAL A 81 -6.43 -3.73 -0.91
N ALA A 82 -6.18 -3.15 -2.08
CA ALA A 82 -6.69 -1.83 -2.42
C ALA A 82 -8.23 -1.82 -2.48
N VAL A 83 -8.84 -2.77 -3.21
CA VAL A 83 -10.30 -2.81 -3.36
C VAL A 83 -10.99 -3.07 -2.02
N LEU A 84 -10.52 -4.05 -1.25
CA LEU A 84 -11.16 -4.40 0.03
C LEU A 84 -10.97 -3.28 1.06
N SER A 85 -9.76 -2.72 1.20
CA SER A 85 -9.50 -1.69 2.20
C SER A 85 -10.26 -0.40 1.90
N LEU A 86 -10.33 0.04 0.64
CA LEU A 86 -11.08 1.23 0.24
C LEU A 86 -12.59 1.02 0.41
N SER A 87 -13.12 -0.13 -0.04
CA SER A 87 -14.55 -0.41 0.03
C SER A 87 -15.05 -0.52 1.48
N ILE A 88 -14.31 -1.26 2.32
CA ILE A 88 -14.68 -1.46 3.73
C ILE A 88 -14.52 -0.13 4.50
N ALA A 89 -13.44 0.61 4.25
CA ALA A 89 -13.21 1.90 4.89
C ALA A 89 -14.31 2.93 4.53
N LEU A 90 -14.71 3.01 3.26
CA LEU A 90 -15.81 3.88 2.82
C LEU A 90 -17.13 3.50 3.50
N LEU A 91 -17.44 2.20 3.58
CA LEU A 91 -18.61 1.70 4.27
C LEU A 91 -18.59 2.10 5.75
N PHE A 92 -17.48 1.93 6.44
CA PHE A 92 -17.34 2.31 7.84
C PHE A 92 -17.37 3.82 8.05
N ALA A 93 -16.76 4.60 7.16
CA ALA A 93 -16.79 6.06 7.21
C ALA A 93 -18.21 6.61 7.03
N THR A 94 -18.99 6.05 6.09
CA THR A 94 -20.38 6.45 5.89
C THR A 94 -21.29 6.09 7.08
N GLN A 95 -20.99 5.04 7.83
CA GLN A 95 -21.70 4.75 9.07
C GLN A 95 -21.28 5.68 10.22
N ALA A 96 -19.98 6.00 10.31
CA ALA A 96 -19.45 6.89 11.35
C ALA A 96 -19.87 8.36 11.17
N ASP A 97 -20.16 8.77 9.93
CA ASP A 97 -20.65 10.13 9.63
C ASP A 97 -22.11 10.36 10.09
N LYS A 98 -22.86 9.28 10.24
CA LYS A 98 -24.19 9.37 10.88
C LYS A 98 -24.03 9.69 12.37
N ASN A 99 -24.97 10.46 12.93
CA ASN A 99 -24.98 10.84 14.35
C ASN A 99 -25.17 9.61 15.28
N LEU A 100 -24.10 8.85 15.47
CA LEU A 100 -24.09 7.70 16.38
C LEU A 100 -23.72 8.16 17.80
N LYS A 101 -24.48 7.72 18.82
CA LYS A 101 -24.20 8.01 20.24
C LYS A 101 -22.78 7.57 20.69
N ALA A 102 -22.23 6.51 20.07
CA ALA A 102 -20.91 5.95 20.34
C ALA A 102 -19.84 6.34 19.32
N ALA A 103 -20.05 7.39 18.49
CA ALA A 103 -19.13 7.81 17.43
C ALA A 103 -17.67 7.97 17.90
N PRO A 104 -17.32 8.56 19.05
CA PRO A 104 -15.94 8.68 19.48
C PRO A 104 -15.27 7.33 19.71
N VAL A 105 -15.95 6.40 20.38
CA VAL A 105 -15.45 5.03 20.65
C VAL A 105 -15.24 4.29 19.33
N TYR A 106 -16.23 4.31 18.45
CA TYR A 106 -16.16 3.69 17.13
C TYR A 106 -14.96 4.23 16.32
N LYS A 107 -14.78 5.56 16.28
CA LYS A 107 -13.67 6.19 15.57
C LYS A 107 -12.32 5.76 16.14
N THR A 108 -12.17 5.70 17.46
CA THR A 108 -10.94 5.24 18.11
C THR A 108 -10.59 3.80 17.72
N PHE A 109 -11.57 2.88 17.74
CA PHE A 109 -11.34 1.50 17.33
C PHE A 109 -10.99 1.37 15.85
N MET A 110 -11.55 2.22 15.00
CA MET A 110 -11.24 2.20 13.56
C MET A 110 -9.85 2.77 13.24
N ILE A 111 -9.33 3.71 14.03
CA ILE A 111 -8.03 4.33 13.80
C ILE A 111 -6.89 3.55 14.44
N TRP A 112 -7.15 2.82 15.52
CA TRP A 112 -6.12 2.11 16.29
C TRP A 112 -5.18 1.20 15.47
N PRO A 113 -5.64 0.41 14.47
CA PRO A 113 -4.75 -0.46 13.69
C PRO A 113 -3.66 0.31 12.93
N TYR A 114 -3.88 1.56 12.60
CA TYR A 114 -2.87 2.40 11.93
C TYR A 114 -1.60 2.58 12.77
N ALA A 115 -1.73 2.67 14.08
CA ALA A 115 -0.60 2.85 15.00
C ALA A 115 0.29 1.61 15.12
N VAL A 116 -0.17 0.43 14.67
CA VAL A 116 0.58 -0.83 14.75
C VAL A 116 1.61 -0.90 13.62
N ALA A 117 2.88 -1.18 13.96
CA ALA A 117 3.92 -1.39 12.96
C ALA A 117 3.58 -2.60 12.06
N PRO A 118 3.89 -2.56 10.74
CA PRO A 118 3.52 -3.61 9.81
C PRO A 118 3.98 -5.02 10.22
N ALA A 119 5.23 -5.16 10.66
CA ALA A 119 5.75 -6.45 11.12
C ALA A 119 5.04 -6.96 12.38
N VAL A 120 4.70 -6.07 13.33
CA VAL A 120 3.94 -6.43 14.53
C VAL A 120 2.53 -6.87 14.16
N ALA A 121 1.87 -6.17 13.23
CA ALA A 121 0.59 -6.61 12.69
C ALA A 121 0.70 -8.02 12.10
N GLY A 122 1.73 -8.28 11.29
CA GLY A 122 2.00 -9.62 10.73
C GLY A 122 2.12 -10.69 11.81
N VAL A 123 2.93 -10.47 12.83
CA VAL A 123 3.11 -11.41 13.95
C VAL A 123 1.79 -11.67 14.68
N LEU A 124 1.00 -10.62 14.98
CA LEU A 124 -0.29 -10.78 15.64
C LEU A 124 -1.24 -11.64 14.81
N TRP A 125 -1.37 -11.36 13.51
CA TRP A 125 -2.24 -12.12 12.60
C TRP A 125 -1.74 -13.56 12.44
N PHE A 126 -0.43 -13.79 12.34
CA PHE A 126 0.16 -15.12 12.30
C PHE A 126 -0.26 -15.97 13.52
N PHE A 127 -0.08 -15.44 14.73
CA PHE A 127 -0.44 -16.18 15.95
C PHE A 127 -1.95 -16.38 16.10
N MET A 128 -2.76 -15.39 15.77
CA MET A 128 -4.23 -15.50 15.85
C MET A 128 -4.78 -16.58 14.91
N PHE A 129 -4.18 -16.76 13.74
CA PHE A 129 -4.62 -17.70 12.71
C PHE A 129 -3.72 -18.93 12.56
N HIS A 130 -2.75 -19.11 13.47
CA HIS A 130 -1.86 -20.28 13.43
C HIS A 130 -2.67 -21.59 13.53
N PRO A 131 -2.41 -22.62 12.67
CA PRO A 131 -3.25 -23.82 12.60
C PRO A 131 -3.42 -24.55 13.93
N SER A 132 -2.36 -24.62 14.74
CA SER A 132 -2.36 -25.36 16.01
C SER A 132 -2.68 -24.49 17.23
N LEU A 133 -2.16 -23.25 17.27
CA LEU A 133 -2.19 -22.38 18.45
C LEU A 133 -3.25 -21.28 18.34
N GLY A 134 -3.69 -20.94 17.12
CA GLY A 134 -4.49 -19.75 16.84
C GLY A 134 -5.90 -19.83 17.40
N THR A 135 -6.27 -18.79 18.15
CA THR A 135 -7.62 -18.66 18.71
C THR A 135 -8.70 -18.49 17.64
N LEU A 136 -8.38 -17.83 16.51
CA LEU A 136 -9.31 -17.63 15.38
C LEU A 136 -9.28 -18.81 14.38
N ALA A 137 -8.21 -19.61 14.34
CA ALA A 137 -8.15 -20.82 13.53
C ALA A 137 -9.07 -21.94 14.06
N ARG A 138 -9.30 -22.00 15.39
CA ARG A 138 -10.14 -23.03 16.00
C ARG A 138 -11.59 -22.99 15.51
N PRO A 139 -12.31 -21.86 15.52
CA PRO A 139 -13.68 -21.79 14.98
C PRO A 139 -13.76 -22.19 13.51
N LEU A 140 -12.78 -21.82 12.67
CA LEU A 140 -12.73 -22.20 11.26
C LEU A 140 -12.70 -23.73 11.10
N ARG A 141 -11.90 -24.42 11.90
CA ARG A 141 -11.83 -25.88 11.89
C ARG A 141 -13.10 -26.53 12.41
N PHE A 142 -13.74 -25.96 13.44
CA PHE A 142 -15.05 -26.46 13.91
C PHE A 142 -16.14 -26.34 12.86
N MET A 143 -16.06 -25.35 11.96
CA MET A 143 -16.96 -25.19 10.82
C MET A 143 -16.59 -26.08 9.63
N GLY A 144 -15.56 -26.95 9.75
CA GLY A 144 -15.13 -27.88 8.72
C GLY A 144 -14.16 -27.31 7.69
N PHE A 145 -13.63 -26.11 7.92
CA PHE A 145 -12.57 -25.56 7.06
C PHE A 145 -11.20 -26.14 7.44
N ASP A 146 -10.52 -26.74 6.47
CA ASP A 146 -9.12 -27.20 6.65
C ASP A 146 -8.16 -26.03 6.54
N TRP A 147 -8.21 -25.13 7.53
CA TRP A 147 -7.40 -23.92 7.57
C TRP A 147 -5.95 -24.23 7.91
N ASN A 148 -5.05 -24.07 6.95
CA ASN A 148 -3.61 -24.20 7.15
C ASN A 148 -2.81 -23.26 6.24
N PRO A 149 -2.51 -22.03 6.65
CA PRO A 149 -1.72 -21.07 5.87
C PRO A 149 -0.23 -21.44 5.77
N LEU A 150 0.26 -22.41 6.57
CA LEU A 150 1.65 -22.86 6.49
C LEU A 150 1.90 -23.82 5.33
N LEU A 151 0.86 -24.53 4.89
CA LEU A 151 0.95 -25.56 3.84
C LEU A 151 0.14 -25.19 2.58
N ASN A 152 -0.88 -24.35 2.71
CA ASN A 152 -1.75 -23.97 1.60
C ASN A 152 -1.53 -22.50 1.21
N GLY A 153 -1.13 -22.27 -0.06
CA GLY A 153 -0.81 -20.96 -0.57
C GLY A 153 -2.00 -19.99 -0.61
N ASP A 154 -3.22 -20.48 -0.87
CA ASP A 154 -4.43 -19.65 -0.89
C ASP A 154 -4.81 -19.17 0.51
N HIS A 155 -4.66 -20.05 1.52
CA HIS A 155 -4.84 -19.69 2.92
C HIS A 155 -3.77 -18.69 3.39
N ALA A 156 -2.51 -18.85 2.95
CA ALA A 156 -1.43 -17.92 3.24
C ALA A 156 -1.69 -16.55 2.61
N MET A 157 -2.07 -16.51 1.34
CA MET A 157 -2.45 -15.27 0.65
C MET A 157 -3.64 -14.58 1.32
N THR A 158 -4.67 -15.34 1.68
CA THR A 158 -5.84 -14.81 2.40
C THR A 158 -5.43 -14.18 3.73
N LEU A 159 -4.55 -14.84 4.50
CA LEU A 159 -4.08 -14.31 5.79
C LEU A 159 -3.28 -13.01 5.64
N VAL A 160 -2.37 -12.96 4.68
CA VAL A 160 -1.58 -11.75 4.39
C VAL A 160 -2.47 -10.61 3.91
N VAL A 161 -3.44 -10.88 3.03
CA VAL A 161 -4.43 -9.90 2.56
C VAL A 161 -5.26 -9.38 3.73
N MET A 162 -5.77 -10.25 4.61
CA MET A 162 -6.55 -9.82 5.78
C MET A 162 -5.75 -8.91 6.70
N ALA A 163 -4.49 -9.25 6.99
CA ALA A 163 -3.62 -8.44 7.83
C ALA A 163 -3.33 -7.05 7.20
N ALA A 164 -3.03 -7.03 5.91
CA ALA A 164 -2.78 -5.79 5.16
C ALA A 164 -4.03 -4.91 5.06
N VAL A 165 -5.19 -5.49 4.74
CA VAL A 165 -6.48 -4.79 4.67
C VAL A 165 -6.86 -4.21 6.02
N TRP A 166 -6.77 -5.00 7.10
CA TRP A 166 -7.08 -4.55 8.46
C TRP A 166 -6.30 -3.30 8.86
N LYS A 167 -5.02 -3.28 8.56
CA LYS A 167 -4.17 -2.11 8.84
C LYS A 167 -4.55 -0.91 7.96
N GLN A 168 -4.75 -1.12 6.68
CA GLN A 168 -4.99 -0.06 5.71
C GLN A 168 -6.40 0.54 5.78
N ILE A 169 -7.41 -0.21 6.23
CA ILE A 169 -8.75 0.30 6.50
C ILE A 169 -8.70 1.53 7.39
N SER A 170 -7.86 1.53 8.42
CA SER A 170 -7.75 2.62 9.39
C SER A 170 -7.35 3.95 8.75
N TYR A 171 -6.34 3.90 7.87
CA TYR A 171 -5.89 5.07 7.12
C TYR A 171 -6.98 5.58 6.17
N ASN A 172 -7.52 4.68 5.36
CA ASN A 172 -8.57 5.01 4.39
C ASN A 172 -9.83 5.55 5.08
N PHE A 173 -10.22 4.97 6.22
CA PHE A 173 -11.34 5.40 7.04
C PHE A 173 -11.20 6.85 7.51
N LEU A 174 -10.03 7.23 7.99
CA LEU A 174 -9.76 8.57 8.48
C LEU A 174 -9.98 9.63 7.38
N PHE A 175 -9.42 9.38 6.20
CA PHE A 175 -9.54 10.31 5.07
C PHE A 175 -10.94 10.32 4.45
N PHE A 176 -11.59 9.17 4.31
CA PHE A 176 -12.99 9.14 3.86
C PHE A 176 -13.91 9.86 4.83
N LEU A 177 -13.72 9.68 6.13
CA LEU A 177 -14.53 10.38 7.12
C LEU A 177 -14.32 11.89 7.05
N ALA A 178 -13.08 12.36 6.92
CA ALA A 178 -12.78 13.78 6.75
C ALA A 178 -13.39 14.33 5.44
N GLY A 179 -13.29 13.58 4.33
CA GLY A 179 -13.91 13.94 3.06
C GLY A 179 -15.44 14.01 3.15
N LEU A 180 -16.10 13.05 3.81
CA LEU A 180 -17.54 13.08 4.03
C LEU A 180 -17.96 14.30 4.85
N GLN A 181 -17.22 14.64 5.90
CA GLN A 181 -17.52 15.78 6.77
C GLN A 181 -17.26 17.14 6.09
N SER A 182 -16.50 17.18 5.02
CA SER A 182 -16.27 18.41 4.23
C SER A 182 -17.44 18.73 3.27
N ILE A 183 -18.31 17.77 2.98
CA ILE A 183 -19.47 17.97 2.08
C ILE A 183 -20.53 18.82 2.79
N PRO A 184 -20.96 19.97 2.21
CA PRO A 184 -22.00 20.79 2.80
C PRO A 184 -23.33 20.01 2.93
N ARG A 185 -23.92 20.01 4.12
CA ARG A 185 -25.19 19.31 4.37
C ARG A 185 -26.33 19.82 3.50
N SER A 186 -26.32 21.11 3.16
CA SER A 186 -27.30 21.72 2.26
C SER A 186 -27.43 21.03 0.90
N VAL A 187 -26.31 20.52 0.35
CA VAL A 187 -26.31 19.79 -0.92
C VAL A 187 -27.02 18.43 -0.78
N ILE A 188 -26.77 17.74 0.34
CA ILE A 188 -27.42 16.45 0.63
C ILE A 188 -28.91 16.62 0.91
N GLU A 189 -29.28 17.69 1.60
CA GLU A 189 -30.68 18.05 1.93
C GLU A 189 -31.45 18.46 0.68
N ALA A 190 -30.86 19.27 -0.21
CA ALA A 190 -31.43 19.59 -1.50
C ALA A 190 -31.78 18.34 -2.31
N GLY A 191 -30.87 17.41 -2.43
CA GLY A 191 -31.15 16.13 -3.09
C GLY A 191 -32.25 15.30 -2.41
N ALA A 192 -32.49 15.49 -1.10
CA ALA A 192 -33.60 14.85 -0.40
C ALA A 192 -34.94 15.52 -0.75
N ILE A 193 -34.98 16.87 -0.87
CA ILE A 193 -36.14 17.63 -1.27
C ILE A 193 -36.56 17.28 -2.71
N ASP A 194 -35.55 17.04 -3.58
CA ASP A 194 -35.78 16.57 -4.97
C ASP A 194 -36.25 15.10 -5.05
N GLY A 195 -36.53 14.46 -3.92
CA GLY A 195 -37.05 13.08 -3.86
C GLY A 195 -36.03 11.99 -4.06
N ALA A 196 -34.73 12.29 -4.06
CA ALA A 196 -33.70 11.28 -4.17
C ALA A 196 -33.58 10.46 -2.86
N GLY A 197 -33.78 9.15 -2.93
CA GLY A 197 -33.57 8.23 -1.80
C GLY A 197 -32.08 8.16 -1.34
N PRO A 198 -31.79 7.61 -0.14
CA PRO A 198 -30.43 7.62 0.44
C PRO A 198 -29.37 7.01 -0.46
N MET A 199 -29.64 5.86 -1.10
CA MET A 199 -28.70 5.19 -2.00
C MET A 199 -28.43 5.99 -3.27
N ARG A 200 -29.50 6.62 -3.84
CA ARG A 200 -29.36 7.48 -5.01
C ARG A 200 -28.52 8.71 -4.67
N ARG A 201 -28.78 9.39 -3.55
CA ARG A 201 -27.96 10.52 -3.08
C ARG A 201 -26.51 10.14 -2.86
N PHE A 202 -26.26 8.97 -2.29
CA PHE A 202 -24.89 8.50 -2.11
C PHE A 202 -24.15 8.40 -3.44
N TRP A 203 -24.70 7.70 -4.43
CA TRP A 203 -24.00 7.47 -5.70
C TRP A 203 -24.00 8.67 -6.66
N THR A 204 -25.00 9.57 -6.58
CA THR A 204 -25.12 10.71 -7.50
C THR A 204 -24.59 12.02 -6.94
N ILE A 205 -24.44 12.15 -5.61
CA ILE A 205 -23.99 13.38 -4.95
C ILE A 205 -22.74 13.12 -4.11
N VAL A 206 -22.84 12.24 -3.11
CA VAL A 206 -21.77 12.07 -2.11
C VAL A 206 -20.53 11.44 -2.72
N PHE A 207 -20.68 10.33 -3.44
CA PHE A 207 -19.53 9.62 -4.02
C PHE A 207 -18.78 10.43 -5.09
N PRO A 208 -19.44 11.16 -6.01
CA PRO A 208 -18.77 12.10 -6.90
C PRO A 208 -18.00 13.21 -6.18
N LEU A 209 -18.57 13.79 -5.11
CA LEU A 209 -17.90 14.81 -4.30
C LEU A 209 -16.72 14.24 -3.47
N LEU A 210 -16.70 12.94 -3.20
CA LEU A 210 -15.57 12.25 -2.60
C LEU A 210 -14.48 11.85 -3.61
N SER A 211 -14.66 12.11 -4.90
CA SER A 211 -13.71 11.66 -5.92
C SER A 211 -12.29 12.17 -5.70
N PRO A 212 -12.01 13.41 -5.21
CA PRO A 212 -10.65 13.84 -4.88
C PRO A 212 -10.01 12.99 -3.77
N THR A 213 -10.77 12.73 -2.72
CA THR A 213 -10.33 11.87 -1.61
C THR A 213 -10.09 10.44 -2.07
N THR A 214 -11.00 9.89 -2.86
CA THR A 214 -10.88 8.53 -3.42
C THR A 214 -9.65 8.41 -4.31
N PHE A 215 -9.39 9.40 -5.17
CA PHE A 215 -8.19 9.44 -6.01
C PHE A 215 -6.92 9.48 -5.17
N PHE A 216 -6.84 10.38 -4.20
CA PHE A 216 -5.70 10.46 -3.27
C PHE A 216 -5.46 9.12 -2.57
N LEU A 217 -6.51 8.51 -2.02
CA LEU A 217 -6.41 7.23 -1.35
C LEU A 217 -5.99 6.10 -2.30
N LEU A 218 -6.43 6.11 -3.54
CA LEU A 218 -5.99 5.12 -4.54
C LEU A 218 -4.48 5.21 -4.77
N VAL A 219 -3.92 6.42 -4.91
CA VAL A 219 -2.46 6.63 -5.04
C VAL A 219 -1.73 6.10 -3.82
N VAL A 220 -2.17 6.49 -2.62
CA VAL A 220 -1.55 6.06 -1.35
C VAL A 220 -1.64 4.54 -1.17
N ASN A 221 -2.76 3.92 -1.53
CA ASN A 221 -2.90 2.45 -1.44
C ASN A 221 -1.94 1.71 -2.37
N ILE A 222 -1.67 2.24 -3.57
CA ILE A 222 -0.65 1.63 -4.44
C ILE A 222 0.73 1.69 -3.77
N VAL A 223 1.13 2.85 -3.27
CA VAL A 223 2.41 2.98 -2.57
C VAL A 223 2.49 2.03 -1.37
N TYR A 224 1.42 2.00 -0.55
CA TYR A 224 1.33 1.11 0.61
C TYR A 224 1.53 -0.36 0.23
N VAL A 225 0.81 -0.84 -0.77
CA VAL A 225 0.85 -2.26 -1.15
C VAL A 225 2.20 -2.65 -1.75
N PHE A 226 2.82 -1.77 -2.51
CA PHE A 226 4.11 -2.07 -3.14
C PHE A 226 5.30 -1.99 -2.17
N PHE A 227 5.23 -1.19 -1.11
CA PHE A 227 6.39 -0.94 -0.25
C PHE A 227 6.16 -1.26 1.23
N ASP A 228 5.03 -0.85 1.81
CA ASP A 228 4.82 -0.93 3.27
C ASP A 228 4.34 -2.32 3.73
N THR A 229 3.89 -3.18 2.82
CA THR A 229 3.41 -4.53 3.17
C THR A 229 4.51 -5.56 3.34
N PHE A 230 5.76 -5.22 3.00
CA PHE A 230 6.91 -6.11 3.16
C PHE A 230 6.97 -6.74 4.57
N GLY A 231 6.89 -5.91 5.62
CA GLY A 231 6.97 -6.40 7.01
C GLY A 231 5.83 -7.33 7.41
N ILE A 232 4.64 -7.20 6.78
CA ILE A 232 3.53 -8.12 7.01
C ILE A 232 3.82 -9.47 6.33
N ILE A 233 4.24 -9.45 5.06
CA ILE A 233 4.53 -10.66 4.29
C ILE A 233 5.66 -11.45 4.95
N ASP A 234 6.75 -10.76 5.34
CA ASP A 234 7.90 -11.35 5.99
C ASP A 234 7.51 -12.02 7.31
N ALA A 235 6.77 -11.33 8.18
CA ALA A 235 6.37 -11.82 9.49
C ALA A 235 5.29 -12.92 9.45
N VAL A 236 4.39 -12.94 8.44
CA VAL A 236 3.30 -13.90 8.36
C VAL A 236 3.73 -15.18 7.67
N THR A 237 4.41 -15.08 6.53
CA THR A 237 4.64 -16.22 5.63
C THR A 237 6.08 -16.38 5.17
N GLY A 238 6.92 -15.33 5.28
CA GLY A 238 8.24 -15.33 4.66
C GLY A 238 8.17 -15.62 3.15
N GLY A 239 7.14 -15.12 2.45
CA GLY A 239 6.90 -15.38 1.02
C GLY A 239 6.31 -16.74 0.70
N GLY A 240 6.17 -17.66 1.69
CA GLY A 240 5.70 -19.05 1.53
C GLY A 240 4.18 -19.21 1.55
N PRO A 241 3.71 -20.49 1.53
CA PRO A 241 4.43 -21.69 1.14
C PRO A 241 4.73 -21.71 -0.37
N ALA A 242 5.84 -22.32 -0.76
CA ALA A 242 6.26 -22.47 -2.17
C ALA A 242 6.18 -21.17 -3.02
N GLY A 243 6.50 -20.01 -2.41
CA GLY A 243 6.47 -18.72 -3.07
C GLY A 243 5.06 -18.15 -3.32
N ALA A 244 4.01 -18.69 -2.70
CA ALA A 244 2.62 -18.29 -2.93
C ALA A 244 2.33 -16.83 -2.55
N THR A 245 3.06 -16.27 -1.58
CA THR A 245 2.94 -14.89 -1.13
C THR A 245 4.19 -14.06 -1.44
N THR A 246 5.07 -14.54 -2.30
CA THR A 246 6.25 -13.84 -2.76
C THR A 246 5.84 -12.71 -3.70
N THR A 247 5.70 -11.50 -3.18
CA THR A 247 5.52 -10.29 -3.97
C THR A 247 6.86 -9.81 -4.53
N MET A 248 6.82 -8.89 -5.51
CA MET A 248 8.04 -8.34 -6.10
C MET A 248 8.95 -7.70 -5.05
N VAL A 249 8.41 -6.94 -4.11
CA VAL A 249 9.23 -6.33 -3.04
C VAL A 249 9.86 -7.37 -2.12
N TYR A 250 9.12 -8.44 -1.80
CA TYR A 250 9.66 -9.53 -1.01
C TYR A 250 10.73 -10.31 -1.79
N LYS A 251 10.54 -10.52 -3.10
CA LYS A 251 11.54 -11.18 -3.95
C LYS A 251 12.84 -10.39 -4.04
N VAL A 252 12.79 -9.07 -4.19
CA VAL A 252 13.98 -8.20 -4.13
C VAL A 252 14.79 -8.46 -2.86
N TYR A 253 14.14 -8.51 -1.71
CA TYR A 253 14.78 -8.80 -0.43
C TYR A 253 15.33 -10.23 -0.36
N ALA A 254 14.55 -11.21 -0.78
CA ALA A 254 14.95 -12.63 -0.72
C ALA A 254 16.17 -12.90 -1.62
N ASP A 255 16.16 -12.42 -2.87
CA ASP A 255 17.26 -12.63 -3.81
C ASP A 255 18.51 -11.84 -3.39
N GLY A 256 18.36 -10.56 -2.99
CA GLY A 256 19.49 -9.72 -2.64
C GLY A 256 20.08 -10.02 -1.26
N ARG A 257 19.23 -10.12 -0.23
CA ARG A 257 19.71 -10.27 1.16
C ARG A 257 19.96 -11.72 1.56
N LEU A 258 19.05 -12.63 1.16
CA LEU A 258 19.16 -14.04 1.53
C LEU A 258 19.93 -14.83 0.46
N GLY A 259 19.71 -14.53 -0.82
CA GLY A 259 20.39 -15.18 -1.95
C GLY A 259 21.77 -14.62 -2.29
N GLY A 260 22.10 -13.40 -1.82
CA GLY A 260 23.39 -12.75 -2.10
C GLY A 260 23.52 -12.20 -3.53
N ASP A 261 22.43 -12.17 -4.32
CA ASP A 261 22.40 -11.60 -5.67
C ASP A 261 22.09 -10.09 -5.63
N LEU A 262 23.12 -9.30 -5.36
CA LEU A 262 23.00 -7.85 -5.22
C LEU A 262 22.65 -7.17 -6.55
N GLY A 263 23.31 -7.58 -7.65
CA GLY A 263 23.09 -7.02 -8.98
C GLY A 263 21.69 -7.35 -9.52
N GLY A 264 21.26 -8.61 -9.40
CA GLY A 264 19.93 -9.05 -9.83
C GLY A 264 18.81 -8.41 -8.99
N SER A 265 19.00 -8.29 -7.68
CA SER A 265 18.03 -7.60 -6.81
C SER A 265 17.95 -6.10 -7.08
N ALA A 266 19.06 -5.46 -7.42
CA ALA A 266 19.09 -4.08 -7.87
C ALA A 266 18.31 -3.89 -9.18
N ALA A 267 18.48 -4.80 -10.16
CA ALA A 267 17.70 -4.78 -11.40
C ALA A 267 16.19 -4.97 -11.14
N GLN A 268 15.81 -5.88 -10.24
CA GLN A 268 14.41 -6.04 -9.80
C GLN A 268 13.86 -4.75 -9.17
N SER A 269 14.65 -4.07 -8.32
CA SER A 269 14.27 -2.82 -7.68
C SER A 269 14.03 -1.71 -8.70
N VAL A 270 14.88 -1.60 -9.72
CA VAL A 270 14.71 -0.64 -10.83
C VAL A 270 13.42 -0.92 -11.61
N VAL A 271 13.15 -2.20 -11.96
CA VAL A 271 11.91 -2.57 -12.66
C VAL A 271 10.70 -2.25 -11.79
N LEU A 272 10.73 -2.57 -10.49
CA LEU A 272 9.66 -2.24 -9.55
C LEU A 272 9.41 -0.73 -9.49
N MET A 273 10.48 0.07 -9.40
CA MET A 273 10.41 1.54 -9.42
C MET A 273 9.75 2.04 -10.71
N VAL A 274 10.14 1.53 -11.87
CA VAL A 274 9.55 1.90 -13.17
C VAL A 274 8.06 1.56 -13.22
N ILE A 275 7.66 0.38 -12.73
CA ILE A 275 6.25 -0.03 -12.66
C ILE A 275 5.45 0.95 -11.80
N VAL A 276 5.93 1.30 -10.61
CA VAL A 276 5.22 2.20 -9.70
C VAL A 276 5.14 3.62 -10.27
N ILE A 277 6.20 4.12 -10.89
CA ILE A 277 6.20 5.41 -11.59
C ILE A 277 5.17 5.40 -12.73
N ALA A 278 5.16 4.34 -13.55
CA ALA A 278 4.20 4.20 -14.65
C ALA A 278 2.75 4.14 -14.15
N LEU A 279 2.47 3.35 -13.10
CA LEU A 279 1.15 3.28 -12.48
C LEU A 279 0.71 4.64 -11.95
N THR A 280 1.60 5.34 -11.24
CA THR A 280 1.33 6.67 -10.70
C THR A 280 1.08 7.68 -11.83
N ALA A 281 1.89 7.68 -12.89
CA ALA A 281 1.69 8.54 -14.04
C ALA A 281 0.35 8.27 -14.75
N ILE A 282 -0.03 7.00 -14.90
CA ILE A 282 -1.33 6.60 -15.44
C ILE A 282 -2.47 7.12 -14.57
N GLN A 283 -2.36 6.99 -13.24
CA GLN A 283 -3.37 7.51 -12.31
C GLN A 283 -3.54 9.02 -12.45
N PHE A 284 -2.45 9.79 -12.43
CA PHE A 284 -2.52 11.24 -12.60
C PHE A 284 -3.06 11.65 -13.97
N ARG A 285 -2.68 10.95 -15.04
CA ARG A 285 -3.12 11.31 -16.38
C ARG A 285 -4.60 10.99 -16.69
N TYR A 286 -5.10 9.85 -16.17
CA TYR A 286 -6.42 9.32 -16.57
C TYR A 286 -7.47 9.39 -15.48
N VAL A 287 -7.10 9.15 -14.22
CA VAL A 287 -8.06 9.12 -13.11
C VAL A 287 -8.32 10.54 -12.62
N GLU A 288 -7.29 11.36 -12.44
CA GLU A 288 -7.42 12.75 -11.98
C GLU A 288 -8.35 13.58 -12.88
N ARG A 289 -8.32 13.37 -14.21
CA ARG A 289 -9.21 14.06 -15.16
C ARG A 289 -10.71 13.80 -14.92
N ARG A 290 -11.05 12.75 -14.19
CA ARG A 290 -12.45 12.39 -13.84
C ARG A 290 -12.82 12.83 -12.43
N VAL A 291 -11.90 13.44 -11.71
CA VAL A 291 -12.11 13.94 -10.36
C VAL A 291 -12.88 15.25 -10.44
N GLN A 292 -13.94 15.39 -9.66
CA GLN A 292 -14.74 16.60 -9.53
C GLN A 292 -14.23 17.38 -8.31
N TYR A 293 -13.64 18.55 -8.55
CA TYR A 293 -13.16 19.45 -7.51
C TYR A 293 -14.22 20.47 -7.11
#